data_fbf87bb8d45ea061b7aa706d22fd62ac
#
_entry.id   fbf87bb8d45ea061b7aa706d22fd62ac
#
_cell.length_a   1.000
_cell.length_b   1.000
_cell.length_c   1.000
_cell.angle_alpha   90.00
_cell.angle_beta   90.00
_cell.angle_gamma   90.00
#
_symmetry.space_group_name_H-M   'P 1'
#
loop_
_entity.id
_entity.type
_entity.pdbx_description
1 polymer ?
#
loop_
_entity_poly.entity_id
_entity_poly.type
_entity_poly.pdbx_seq_one_letter_code
_entity_poly.pdbx_strand_id
1 'polypeptide(L)'
;IHDEEDRSDQQVIAQYSSRLQHSNYKWEWHFSNPSVKGNGVDRYWEISDQKHWFVKCPHCGAWQYLSWPDSIDMVKEIYICKECGKELSDDVRRKGVWVQKYKNREWSGYWISLLMAPWVSAKEIINYYKTKPQGYFYNFVLGLPEPSSTISQVDPDMIYKNCFQFVNSQTRPVIGVDIGTTIHYVIGNKEGLFYYNKTKQFDDLEKLLLRFKDAIMVIDAGPDIFRVRDLREKFMGRVFLCHFAKDRKTMQLIRWGKDQEFGNVLADRNRMIQIVVDEFNDSRITLQGTRDEWKEYYEHWSTMYRTTEIDKLGSPVYEWLSTTGSDHWCLATTYWRIGMDKFSEMGEVFQNVKKGHVKIAPTVDLTGKMENPALIKQILKPKNDWRKC
;
A
#
# COMPACT_ATOMS: atom_id res chain seq x y z
N ILE A 1 -14.89 -17.95 21.98
CA ILE A 1 -14.93 -16.95 20.90
C ILE A 1 -13.49 -16.66 20.54
N HIS A 2 -13.15 -16.80 19.24
CA HIS A 2 -11.87 -16.47 18.66
C HIS A 2 -12.10 -15.24 17.77
N ASP A 3 -11.56 -14.12 18.19
CA ASP A 3 -11.61 -12.87 17.43
C ASP A 3 -10.23 -12.59 16.80
N GLU A 4 -10.22 -12.05 15.60
CA GLU A 4 -9.00 -11.82 14.79
C GLU A 4 -8.17 -13.12 14.61
N GLU A 5 -8.84 -14.24 14.34
CA GLU A 5 -8.22 -15.57 14.32
C GLU A 5 -7.05 -15.66 13.35
N ASP A 6 -7.16 -15.08 12.16
CA ASP A 6 -6.08 -15.10 11.16
C ASP A 6 -4.78 -14.40 11.63
N ARG A 7 -4.87 -13.61 12.71
CA ARG A 7 -3.73 -12.91 13.33
C ARG A 7 -3.28 -13.54 14.65
N SER A 8 -4.00 -14.55 15.11
CA SER A 8 -3.71 -15.26 16.36
C SER A 8 -2.82 -16.48 16.10
N ASP A 9 -2.13 -16.93 17.15
CA ASP A 9 -1.34 -18.16 17.08
C ASP A 9 -2.26 -19.38 16.94
N GLN A 10 -2.20 -20.04 15.78
CA GLN A 10 -3.05 -21.18 15.44
C GLN A 10 -2.85 -22.38 16.36
N GLN A 11 -1.65 -22.56 16.95
CA GLN A 11 -1.40 -23.63 17.90
C GLN A 11 -2.10 -23.37 19.22
N VAL A 12 -2.13 -22.09 19.64
CA VAL A 12 -2.86 -21.68 20.84
C VAL A 12 -4.35 -21.84 20.66
N ILE A 13 -4.92 -21.46 19.50
CA ILE A 13 -6.34 -21.64 19.19
C ILE A 13 -6.73 -23.12 19.31
N ALA A 14 -5.97 -24.02 18.71
CA ALA A 14 -6.24 -25.45 18.77
C ALA A 14 -6.27 -26.00 20.22
N GLN A 15 -5.48 -25.41 21.11
CA GLN A 15 -5.48 -25.80 22.54
C GLN A 15 -6.71 -25.29 23.29
N TYR A 16 -7.31 -24.16 22.88
CA TYR A 16 -8.48 -23.60 23.57
C TYR A 16 -9.73 -24.47 23.42
N SER A 17 -9.89 -25.18 22.30
CA SER A 17 -11.02 -26.10 22.09
C SER A 17 -11.05 -27.21 23.14
N SER A 18 -9.91 -27.61 23.74
CA SER A 18 -9.86 -28.59 24.80
C SER A 18 -10.58 -28.13 26.08
N ARG A 19 -10.73 -26.82 26.30
CA ARG A 19 -11.42 -26.27 27.48
C ARG A 19 -12.93 -26.48 27.44
N LEU A 20 -13.48 -26.77 26.25
CA LEU A 20 -14.91 -27.06 26.09
C LEU A 20 -15.27 -28.52 26.37
N GLN A 21 -14.32 -29.41 26.64
CA GLN A 21 -14.54 -30.84 26.78
C GLN A 21 -15.58 -31.17 27.88
N HIS A 22 -15.61 -30.41 28.95
CA HIS A 22 -16.52 -30.59 30.09
C HIS A 22 -17.74 -29.66 30.06
N SER A 23 -17.89 -28.84 28.99
CA SER A 23 -19.04 -27.95 28.85
C SER A 23 -20.23 -28.66 28.24
N ASN A 24 -21.44 -28.38 28.78
CA ASN A 24 -22.71 -28.83 28.19
C ASN A 24 -23.00 -28.09 26.85
N TYR A 25 -22.39 -26.93 26.66
CA TYR A 25 -22.54 -26.10 25.45
C TYR A 25 -21.16 -25.93 24.81
N LYS A 26 -20.88 -26.70 23.77
CA LYS A 26 -19.60 -26.71 23.07
C LYS A 26 -19.66 -25.82 21.84
N TRP A 27 -19.99 -24.54 22.02
CA TRP A 27 -20.10 -23.60 20.94
C TRP A 27 -18.77 -22.86 20.77
N GLU A 28 -18.25 -22.87 19.54
CA GLU A 28 -17.09 -22.11 19.12
C GLU A 28 -17.51 -21.07 18.09
N TRP A 29 -16.97 -19.88 18.23
CA TRP A 29 -17.18 -18.77 17.30
C TRP A 29 -15.83 -18.27 16.83
N HIS A 30 -15.68 -18.19 15.51
CA HIS A 30 -14.47 -17.76 14.84
C HIS A 30 -14.77 -16.52 14.00
N PHE A 31 -14.16 -15.39 14.33
CA PHE A 31 -14.30 -14.12 13.63
C PHE A 31 -12.94 -13.67 13.15
N SER A 32 -12.82 -13.35 11.87
CA SER A 32 -11.64 -12.73 11.30
C SER A 32 -11.91 -12.19 9.91
N ASN A 33 -11.06 -11.29 9.45
CA ASN A 33 -10.90 -11.05 8.02
C ASN A 33 -9.98 -12.13 7.48
N PRO A 34 -10.41 -12.90 6.45
CA PRO A 34 -9.60 -13.97 5.90
C PRO A 34 -8.33 -13.38 5.28
N SER A 35 -7.18 -13.99 5.53
CA SER A 35 -5.90 -13.53 5.00
C SER A 35 -5.57 -14.19 3.66
N VAL A 36 -5.30 -15.48 3.67
CA VAL A 36 -5.03 -16.29 2.49
C VAL A 36 -5.90 -17.53 2.45
N LYS A 37 -6.10 -18.08 1.27
CA LYS A 37 -6.93 -19.26 1.07
C LYS A 37 -6.42 -20.45 1.89
N GLY A 38 -7.35 -21.11 2.57
CA GLY A 38 -7.09 -22.31 3.36
C GLY A 38 -6.46 -22.08 4.74
N ASN A 39 -6.28 -20.81 5.15
CA ASN A 39 -5.73 -20.47 6.46
C ASN A 39 -6.78 -19.77 7.35
N GLY A 40 -6.57 -19.83 8.67
CA GLY A 40 -7.39 -19.13 9.66
C GLY A 40 -8.90 -19.36 9.45
N VAL A 41 -9.67 -18.28 9.39
CA VAL A 41 -11.13 -18.34 9.24
C VAL A 41 -11.56 -18.92 7.89
N ASP A 42 -10.75 -18.80 6.84
CA ASP A 42 -11.08 -19.37 5.52
C ASP A 42 -11.16 -20.90 5.56
N ARG A 43 -10.33 -21.55 6.39
CA ARG A 43 -10.41 -23.00 6.62
C ARG A 43 -11.77 -23.42 7.18
N TYR A 44 -12.33 -22.66 8.12
CA TYR A 44 -13.67 -22.93 8.67
C TYR A 44 -14.76 -22.61 7.67
N TRP A 45 -14.58 -21.55 6.86
CA TRP A 45 -15.48 -21.24 5.77
C TRP A 45 -15.60 -22.40 4.77
N GLU A 46 -14.51 -23.02 4.36
CA GLU A 46 -14.50 -24.12 3.41
C GLU A 46 -15.27 -25.35 3.90
N ILE A 47 -15.31 -25.63 5.19
CA ILE A 47 -16.05 -26.76 5.77
C ILE A 47 -17.46 -26.37 6.25
N SER A 48 -17.81 -25.08 6.23
CA SER A 48 -19.10 -24.55 6.67
C SER A 48 -20.19 -24.66 5.60
N ASP A 49 -21.43 -24.37 5.97
CA ASP A 49 -22.56 -24.31 5.04
C ASP A 49 -22.55 -23.10 4.10
N GLN A 50 -21.57 -22.20 4.22
CA GLN A 50 -21.25 -21.07 3.33
C GLN A 50 -22.47 -20.18 3.02
N LYS A 51 -23.03 -19.54 4.04
CA LYS A 51 -24.15 -18.62 3.87
C LYS A 51 -23.72 -17.31 3.25
N HIS A 52 -24.49 -16.87 2.25
CA HIS A 52 -24.38 -15.55 1.62
C HIS A 52 -25.64 -14.74 1.88
N TRP A 53 -25.49 -13.42 1.98
CA TRP A 53 -26.59 -12.48 2.12
C TRP A 53 -27.22 -12.20 0.76
N PHE A 54 -28.39 -12.82 0.48
CA PHE A 54 -29.12 -12.64 -0.76
C PHE A 54 -30.13 -11.50 -0.63
N VAL A 55 -30.17 -10.65 -1.65
CA VAL A 55 -31.14 -9.55 -1.81
C VAL A 55 -31.97 -9.81 -3.06
N LYS A 56 -33.23 -9.37 -3.03
CA LYS A 56 -34.15 -9.49 -4.16
C LYS A 56 -34.18 -8.20 -4.96
N CYS A 57 -33.88 -8.26 -6.25
CA CYS A 57 -34.00 -7.11 -7.13
C CYS A 57 -35.47 -6.70 -7.28
N PRO A 58 -35.85 -5.43 -7.01
CA PRO A 58 -37.24 -4.99 -7.15
C PRO A 58 -37.68 -4.85 -8.60
N HIS A 59 -36.74 -4.82 -9.55
CA HIS A 59 -37.04 -4.60 -10.97
C HIS A 59 -37.25 -5.89 -11.75
N CYS A 60 -36.42 -6.91 -11.55
CA CYS A 60 -36.54 -8.19 -12.27
C CYS A 60 -36.90 -9.37 -11.37
N GLY A 61 -36.95 -9.18 -10.05
CA GLY A 61 -37.30 -10.23 -9.10
C GLY A 61 -36.18 -11.22 -8.79
N ALA A 62 -35.01 -11.11 -9.42
CA ALA A 62 -33.90 -12.01 -9.21
C ALA A 62 -33.33 -11.92 -7.79
N TRP A 63 -33.04 -13.08 -7.19
CA TRP A 63 -32.32 -13.21 -5.95
C TRP A 63 -30.82 -13.34 -6.21
N GLN A 64 -30.01 -12.52 -5.54
CA GLN A 64 -28.56 -12.48 -5.73
C GLN A 64 -27.85 -12.03 -4.47
N TYR A 65 -26.61 -12.46 -4.27
CA TYR A 65 -25.68 -11.82 -3.36
C TYR A 65 -24.80 -10.85 -4.14
N LEU A 66 -24.35 -9.80 -3.47
CA LEU A 66 -23.48 -8.79 -4.09
C LEU A 66 -22.06 -9.31 -4.18
N SER A 67 -21.42 -9.15 -5.34
CA SER A 67 -20.05 -9.53 -5.62
C SER A 67 -19.31 -8.43 -6.37
N TRP A 68 -18.01 -8.40 -6.22
CA TRP A 68 -17.12 -7.50 -6.95
C TRP A 68 -16.55 -8.21 -8.19
N PRO A 69 -16.48 -7.55 -9.36
CA PRO A 69 -17.00 -6.19 -9.67
C PRO A 69 -18.49 -6.20 -10.12
N ASP A 70 -19.12 -7.36 -10.28
CA ASP A 70 -20.37 -7.57 -11.02
C ASP A 70 -21.57 -6.79 -10.48
N SER A 71 -21.55 -6.44 -9.21
CA SER A 71 -22.65 -5.72 -8.55
C SER A 71 -22.43 -4.21 -8.44
N ILE A 72 -21.41 -3.67 -9.15
CA ILE A 72 -21.09 -2.23 -9.15
C ILE A 72 -20.94 -1.70 -10.57
N ASP A 73 -21.66 -0.62 -10.89
CA ASP A 73 -21.41 0.19 -12.07
C ASP A 73 -20.27 1.18 -11.73
N MET A 74 -19.09 0.91 -12.30
CA MET A 74 -17.87 1.69 -12.05
C MET A 74 -17.94 3.13 -12.56
N VAL A 75 -18.81 3.40 -13.55
CA VAL A 75 -18.96 4.73 -14.17
C VAL A 75 -19.96 5.58 -13.40
N LYS A 76 -21.10 5.00 -13.06
CA LYS A 76 -22.15 5.69 -12.29
C LYS A 76 -21.89 5.67 -10.78
N GLU A 77 -20.93 4.88 -10.33
CA GLU A 77 -20.58 4.70 -8.91
C GLU A 77 -21.78 4.26 -8.05
N ILE A 78 -22.59 3.32 -8.58
CA ILE A 78 -23.80 2.80 -7.92
C ILE A 78 -23.77 1.27 -7.84
N TYR A 79 -24.54 0.71 -6.89
CA TYR A 79 -24.80 -0.73 -6.85
C TYR A 79 -25.86 -1.12 -7.88
N ILE A 80 -25.61 -2.22 -8.60
CA ILE A 80 -26.49 -2.71 -9.65
C ILE A 80 -26.87 -4.19 -9.49
N CYS A 81 -28.00 -4.54 -10.04
CA CYS A 81 -28.41 -5.93 -10.20
C CYS A 81 -27.57 -6.59 -11.29
N LYS A 82 -26.98 -7.76 -10.99
CA LYS A 82 -26.17 -8.52 -11.94
C LYS A 82 -26.97 -9.01 -13.16
N GLU A 83 -28.27 -9.22 -12.98
CA GLU A 83 -29.14 -9.75 -14.05
C GLU A 83 -29.67 -8.66 -14.98
N CYS A 84 -30.17 -7.54 -14.43
CA CYS A 84 -30.82 -6.51 -15.23
C CYS A 84 -30.12 -5.16 -15.29
N GLY A 85 -28.98 -4.99 -14.60
CA GLY A 85 -28.18 -3.78 -14.59
C GLY A 85 -28.81 -2.56 -13.93
N LYS A 86 -30.02 -2.70 -13.34
CA LYS A 86 -30.70 -1.60 -12.66
C LYS A 86 -30.16 -1.41 -11.24
N GLU A 87 -30.23 -0.17 -10.77
CA GLU A 87 -29.75 0.24 -9.45
C GLU A 87 -30.43 -0.54 -8.32
N LEU A 88 -29.63 -0.88 -7.30
CA LEU A 88 -30.08 -1.48 -6.05
C LEU A 88 -29.89 -0.45 -4.91
N SER A 89 -30.99 0.06 -4.36
CA SER A 89 -30.96 1.01 -3.25
C SER A 89 -30.46 0.38 -1.95
N ASP A 90 -30.08 1.22 -1.00
CA ASP A 90 -29.67 0.81 0.35
C ASP A 90 -30.77 0.02 1.08
N ASP A 91 -32.04 0.38 0.87
CA ASP A 91 -33.17 -0.34 1.44
C ASP A 91 -33.29 -1.77 0.90
N VAL A 92 -32.97 -2.00 -0.36
CA VAL A 92 -32.91 -3.34 -0.96
C VAL A 92 -31.77 -4.15 -0.32
N ARG A 93 -30.60 -3.52 -0.14
CA ARG A 93 -29.44 -4.18 0.48
C ARG A 93 -29.68 -4.57 1.94
N ARG A 94 -30.51 -3.80 2.67
CA ARG A 94 -30.92 -4.13 4.05
C ARG A 94 -31.87 -5.31 4.15
N LYS A 95 -32.72 -5.52 3.14
CA LYS A 95 -33.81 -6.50 3.17
C LYS A 95 -33.40 -7.80 2.48
N GLY A 96 -32.33 -8.41 2.98
CA GLY A 96 -31.88 -9.69 2.47
C GLY A 96 -32.18 -10.86 3.39
N VAL A 97 -31.77 -12.03 2.98
CA VAL A 97 -31.85 -13.27 3.74
C VAL A 97 -30.58 -14.06 3.60
N TRP A 98 -30.15 -14.73 4.67
CA TRP A 98 -29.04 -15.65 4.63
C TRP A 98 -29.43 -16.94 3.93
N VAL A 99 -28.72 -17.30 2.85
CA VAL A 99 -28.95 -18.51 2.08
C VAL A 99 -27.70 -19.37 2.13
N GLN A 100 -27.85 -20.57 2.65
CA GLN A 100 -26.78 -21.56 2.71
C GLN A 100 -26.53 -22.19 1.34
N LYS A 101 -25.27 -22.38 0.99
CA LYS A 101 -24.85 -23.06 -0.24
C LYS A 101 -24.91 -24.57 -0.08
N TYR A 102 -24.50 -25.08 1.07
CA TYR A 102 -24.47 -26.49 1.37
C TYR A 102 -25.42 -26.85 2.52
N LYS A 103 -26.19 -27.88 2.30
CA LYS A 103 -27.05 -28.48 3.33
C LYS A 103 -26.26 -29.53 4.13
N ASN A 104 -26.63 -29.72 5.39
CA ASN A 104 -26.12 -30.80 6.25
C ASN A 104 -24.61 -30.68 6.58
N ARG A 105 -24.06 -29.48 6.64
CA ARG A 105 -22.73 -29.23 7.20
C ARG A 105 -22.87 -28.82 8.65
N GLU A 106 -21.93 -29.29 9.47
CA GLU A 106 -21.93 -29.05 10.92
C GLU A 106 -21.63 -27.59 11.26
N TRP A 107 -20.72 -26.97 10.50
CA TRP A 107 -20.32 -25.58 10.71
C TRP A 107 -21.27 -24.62 9.96
N SER A 108 -21.63 -23.55 10.69
CA SER A 108 -22.44 -22.46 10.14
C SER A 108 -21.54 -21.28 9.78
N GLY A 109 -21.31 -21.02 8.51
CA GLY A 109 -20.44 -19.94 8.02
C GLY A 109 -21.24 -18.79 7.43
N TYR A 110 -20.82 -17.56 7.70
CA TYR A 110 -21.45 -16.33 7.22
C TYR A 110 -20.38 -15.49 6.52
N TRP A 111 -20.53 -15.27 5.22
CA TRP A 111 -19.66 -14.35 4.51
C TRP A 111 -20.20 -12.94 4.63
N ILE A 112 -19.38 -12.06 5.20
CA ILE A 112 -19.69 -10.65 5.43
C ILE A 112 -18.70 -9.80 4.63
N SER A 113 -19.20 -8.92 3.77
CA SER A 113 -18.42 -7.97 3.01
C SER A 113 -18.98 -6.55 3.15
N LEU A 114 -18.17 -5.53 2.89
CA LEU A 114 -18.65 -4.14 2.88
C LEU A 114 -19.67 -3.89 1.77
N LEU A 115 -19.74 -4.74 0.73
CA LEU A 115 -20.76 -4.63 -0.32
C LEU A 115 -22.18 -4.76 0.23
N MET A 116 -22.38 -5.58 1.26
CA MET A 116 -23.71 -5.77 1.85
C MET A 116 -24.06 -4.70 2.89
N ALA A 117 -23.08 -3.92 3.36
CA ALA A 117 -23.29 -2.88 4.35
C ALA A 117 -24.04 -1.68 3.73
N PRO A 118 -25.31 -1.40 4.13
CA PRO A 118 -26.13 -0.40 3.44
C PRO A 118 -25.63 1.04 3.62
N TRP A 119 -24.77 1.30 4.60
CA TRP A 119 -24.14 2.60 4.86
C TRP A 119 -22.83 2.82 4.09
N VAL A 120 -22.32 1.82 3.35
CA VAL A 120 -21.13 1.94 2.51
C VAL A 120 -21.56 2.14 1.06
N SER A 121 -21.17 3.25 0.46
CA SER A 121 -21.51 3.58 -0.93
C SER A 121 -20.66 2.81 -1.94
N ALA A 122 -21.16 2.62 -3.17
CA ALA A 122 -20.39 2.05 -4.26
C ALA A 122 -19.12 2.87 -4.58
N LYS A 123 -19.23 4.20 -4.49
CA LYS A 123 -18.10 5.13 -4.64
C LYS A 123 -16.98 4.85 -3.65
N GLU A 124 -17.32 4.56 -2.40
CA GLU A 124 -16.35 4.23 -1.36
C GLU A 124 -15.64 2.89 -1.64
N ILE A 125 -16.38 1.87 -2.09
CA ILE A 125 -15.82 0.59 -2.52
C ILE A 125 -14.84 0.78 -3.69
N ILE A 126 -15.24 1.57 -4.70
CA ILE A 126 -14.38 1.91 -5.84
C ILE A 126 -13.12 2.67 -5.38
N ASN A 127 -13.27 3.57 -4.40
CA ASN A 127 -12.13 4.30 -3.85
C ASN A 127 -11.16 3.35 -3.11
N TYR A 128 -11.66 2.40 -2.32
CA TYR A 128 -10.82 1.38 -1.69
C TYR A 128 -10.08 0.55 -2.74
N TYR A 129 -10.76 0.10 -3.80
CA TYR A 129 -10.13 -0.62 -4.89
C TYR A 129 -9.00 0.18 -5.56
N LYS A 130 -9.20 1.49 -5.78
CA LYS A 130 -8.23 2.37 -6.43
C LYS A 130 -7.06 2.79 -5.54
N THR A 131 -7.23 2.81 -4.22
CA THR A 131 -6.27 3.44 -3.31
C THR A 131 -5.60 2.48 -2.34
N LYS A 132 -6.18 1.30 -2.12
CA LYS A 132 -5.64 0.31 -1.17
C LYS A 132 -4.91 -0.81 -1.89
N PRO A 133 -3.91 -1.45 -1.25
CA PRO A 133 -3.30 -2.66 -1.77
C PRO A 133 -4.34 -3.77 -2.00
N GLN A 134 -4.10 -4.61 -3.01
CA GLN A 134 -5.03 -5.69 -3.39
C GLN A 134 -5.41 -6.57 -2.20
N GLY A 135 -4.45 -7.02 -1.41
CA GLY A 135 -4.72 -7.84 -0.22
C GLY A 135 -5.63 -7.13 0.79
N TYR A 136 -5.44 -5.81 0.99
CA TYR A 136 -6.36 -5.02 1.83
C TYR A 136 -7.78 -5.05 1.26
N PHE A 137 -7.91 -4.82 -0.04
CA PHE A 137 -9.23 -4.79 -0.69
C PHE A 137 -9.94 -6.14 -0.58
N TYR A 138 -9.25 -7.25 -0.87
CA TYR A 138 -9.85 -8.58 -0.74
C TYR A 138 -10.20 -8.91 0.72
N ASN A 139 -9.27 -8.72 1.65
CA ASN A 139 -9.44 -9.18 3.02
C ASN A 139 -10.40 -8.30 3.83
N PHE A 140 -10.28 -6.97 3.72
CA PHE A 140 -11.02 -6.03 4.58
C PHE A 140 -12.24 -5.40 3.94
N VAL A 141 -12.32 -5.36 2.61
CA VAL A 141 -13.47 -4.79 1.90
C VAL A 141 -14.40 -5.90 1.42
N LEU A 142 -13.84 -6.93 0.78
CA LEU A 142 -14.63 -8.02 0.25
C LEU A 142 -14.89 -9.14 1.27
N GLY A 143 -14.11 -9.23 2.34
CA GLY A 143 -14.17 -10.35 3.29
C GLY A 143 -13.81 -11.68 2.61
N LEU A 144 -12.88 -11.65 1.68
CA LEU A 144 -12.39 -12.80 0.92
C LEU A 144 -10.90 -12.98 1.15
N PRO A 145 -10.38 -14.21 1.14
CA PRO A 145 -8.94 -14.41 1.12
C PRO A 145 -8.35 -13.80 -0.14
N GLU A 146 -7.17 -13.22 -0.01
CA GLU A 146 -6.44 -12.74 -1.18
C GLU A 146 -6.21 -13.92 -2.14
N PRO A 147 -6.49 -13.75 -3.46
CA PRO A 147 -6.21 -14.77 -4.44
C PRO A 147 -4.72 -15.11 -4.41
N SER A 148 -4.37 -16.24 -3.82
CA SER A 148 -2.98 -16.67 -3.77
C SER A 148 -2.58 -17.29 -5.11
N SER A 149 -1.75 -16.60 -5.87
CA SER A 149 -0.71 -17.30 -6.58
C SER A 149 0.43 -17.53 -5.58
N THR A 150 0.75 -18.75 -5.28
CA THR A 150 1.84 -19.11 -4.35
C THR A 150 3.19 -18.55 -4.80
N ILE A 151 3.30 -18.15 -6.06
CA ILE A 151 4.42 -17.42 -6.65
C ILE A 151 3.83 -16.50 -7.72
N SER A 152 3.77 -15.20 -7.45
CA SER A 152 3.39 -14.21 -8.45
C SER A 152 4.66 -13.66 -9.08
N GLN A 153 4.98 -14.09 -10.28
CA GLN A 153 6.02 -13.47 -11.08
C GLN A 153 5.44 -12.24 -11.77
N VAL A 154 6.23 -11.18 -11.87
CA VAL A 154 5.80 -9.96 -12.55
C VAL A 154 5.72 -10.21 -14.06
N ASP A 155 4.52 -10.03 -14.63
CA ASP A 155 4.28 -10.22 -16.07
C ASP A 155 4.90 -9.06 -16.86
N PRO A 156 5.56 -9.34 -18.01
CA PRO A 156 6.04 -8.30 -18.94
C PRO A 156 4.97 -7.27 -19.30
N ASP A 157 3.78 -7.74 -19.59
CA ASP A 157 2.67 -6.85 -19.99
C ASP A 157 2.28 -5.86 -18.88
N MET A 158 2.53 -6.20 -17.62
CA MET A 158 2.35 -5.27 -16.52
C MET A 158 3.14 -3.96 -16.70
N ILE A 159 4.37 -4.06 -17.20
CA ILE A 159 5.23 -2.89 -17.44
C ILE A 159 4.96 -2.28 -18.82
N TYR A 160 4.97 -3.11 -19.88
CA TYR A 160 4.93 -2.63 -21.26
C TYR A 160 3.60 -2.00 -21.69
N LYS A 161 2.47 -2.36 -21.09
CA LYS A 161 1.19 -1.69 -21.36
C LYS A 161 1.17 -0.22 -20.94
N ASN A 162 2.07 0.18 -20.04
CA ASN A 162 2.19 1.53 -19.52
C ASN A 162 3.20 2.40 -20.28
N CYS A 163 3.87 1.86 -21.31
CA CYS A 163 4.74 2.60 -22.21
C CYS A 163 3.93 3.45 -23.21
N PHE A 164 4.64 4.24 -24.02
CA PHE A 164 4.08 5.15 -25.04
C PHE A 164 3.24 6.30 -24.48
N GLN A 165 3.40 6.63 -23.23
CA GLN A 165 2.71 7.73 -22.60
C GLN A 165 3.64 8.96 -22.55
N PHE A 166 3.03 10.14 -22.50
CA PHE A 166 3.75 11.39 -22.26
C PHE A 166 3.70 11.72 -20.76
N VAL A 167 4.85 12.01 -20.18
CA VAL A 167 4.97 12.48 -18.81
C VAL A 167 5.50 13.91 -18.83
N ASN A 168 4.76 14.85 -18.26
CA ASN A 168 5.21 16.24 -18.22
C ASN A 168 6.36 16.42 -17.23
N SER A 169 7.59 16.42 -17.74
CA SER A 169 8.81 16.53 -16.93
C SER A 169 8.99 17.90 -16.23
N GLN A 170 8.14 18.88 -16.52
CA GLN A 170 8.16 20.19 -15.85
C GLN A 170 7.44 20.18 -14.51
N THR A 171 6.64 19.15 -14.21
CA THR A 171 6.09 19.01 -12.88
C THR A 171 7.18 18.53 -11.92
N ARG A 172 7.06 18.93 -10.65
CA ARG A 172 8.07 18.66 -9.61
C ARG A 172 8.48 17.19 -9.58
N PRO A 173 9.76 16.86 -9.87
CA PRO A 173 10.20 15.49 -9.97
C PRO A 173 10.56 14.86 -8.62
N VAL A 174 10.44 13.55 -8.56
CA VAL A 174 11.00 12.70 -7.50
C VAL A 174 12.07 11.81 -8.13
N ILE A 175 13.16 11.63 -7.41
CA ILE A 175 14.25 10.74 -7.78
C ILE A 175 14.27 9.60 -6.75
N GLY A 176 14.09 8.36 -7.20
CA GLY A 176 14.27 7.17 -6.38
C GLY A 176 15.60 6.53 -6.68
N VAL A 177 16.39 6.21 -5.65
CA VAL A 177 17.78 5.75 -5.81
C VAL A 177 18.03 4.50 -4.99
N ASP A 178 18.50 3.45 -5.65
CA ASP A 178 18.98 2.22 -5.05
C ASP A 178 20.51 2.17 -5.11
N ILE A 179 21.18 1.96 -3.96
CA ILE A 179 22.64 1.97 -3.85
C ILE A 179 23.17 0.55 -3.77
N GLY A 180 24.06 0.23 -4.70
CA GLY A 180 24.86 -0.99 -4.73
C GLY A 180 26.25 -0.69 -5.26
N THR A 181 26.93 -1.70 -5.78
CA THR A 181 28.18 -1.52 -6.55
C THR A 181 27.97 -0.64 -7.80
N THR A 182 26.77 -0.66 -8.31
CA THR A 182 26.25 0.26 -9.32
C THR A 182 24.99 0.91 -8.73
N ILE A 183 24.90 2.22 -8.83
CA ILE A 183 23.77 3.01 -8.36
C ILE A 183 22.71 3.03 -9.45
N HIS A 184 21.51 2.60 -9.14
CA HIS A 184 20.36 2.63 -10.04
C HIS A 184 19.38 3.72 -9.61
N TYR A 185 18.87 4.50 -10.55
CA TYR A 185 17.93 5.55 -10.21
C TYR A 185 16.85 5.72 -11.27
N VAL A 186 15.68 6.13 -10.81
CA VAL A 186 14.53 6.51 -11.64
C VAL A 186 14.15 7.93 -11.35
N ILE A 187 13.63 8.63 -12.36
CA ILE A 187 13.11 10.01 -12.22
C ILE A 187 11.70 10.03 -12.79
N GLY A 188 10.79 10.55 -12.00
CA GLY A 188 9.39 10.66 -12.37
C GLY A 188 8.67 11.71 -11.53
N ASN A 189 7.39 11.83 -11.75
CA ASN A 189 6.49 12.71 -11.01
C ASN A 189 5.13 12.04 -10.80
N LYS A 190 4.09 12.79 -10.41
CA LYS A 190 2.74 12.25 -10.18
C LYS A 190 2.08 11.58 -11.38
N GLU A 191 2.59 11.80 -12.60
CA GLU A 191 2.05 11.22 -13.82
C GLU A 191 2.74 9.92 -14.21
N GLY A 192 4.00 9.71 -13.76
CA GLY A 192 4.76 8.51 -14.06
C GLY A 192 6.27 8.73 -14.11
N LEU A 193 6.97 7.76 -14.68
CA LEU A 193 8.41 7.79 -14.86
C LEU A 193 8.76 8.27 -16.26
N PHE A 194 9.73 9.17 -16.36
CA PHE A 194 10.19 9.70 -17.64
C PHE A 194 11.69 9.42 -17.90
N TYR A 195 12.41 8.90 -16.89
CA TYR A 195 13.83 8.58 -17.04
C TYR A 195 14.28 7.54 -16.04
N TYR A 196 15.13 6.63 -16.44
CA TYR A 196 15.90 5.76 -15.56
C TYR A 196 17.32 5.62 -16.08
N ASN A 197 18.27 5.38 -15.18
CA ASN A 197 19.66 5.15 -15.55
C ASN A 197 20.45 4.55 -14.38
N LYS A 198 21.69 4.19 -14.64
CA LYS A 198 22.64 3.70 -13.66
C LYS A 198 23.98 4.42 -13.75
N THR A 199 24.69 4.52 -12.64
CA THR A 199 26.02 5.13 -12.57
C THR A 199 26.87 4.43 -11.51
N LYS A 200 28.19 4.53 -11.64
CA LYS A 200 29.15 4.16 -10.59
C LYS A 200 29.66 5.38 -9.81
N GLN A 201 29.30 6.58 -10.25
CA GLN A 201 29.78 7.84 -9.68
C GLN A 201 28.72 8.44 -8.77
N PHE A 202 29.01 8.50 -7.49
CA PHE A 202 28.09 9.08 -6.51
C PHE A 202 27.81 10.57 -6.78
N ASP A 203 28.80 11.28 -7.32
CA ASP A 203 28.70 12.70 -7.66
C ASP A 203 27.62 12.98 -8.73
N ASP A 204 27.23 11.96 -9.51
CA ASP A 204 26.15 12.15 -10.49
C ASP A 204 24.80 12.39 -9.82
N LEU A 205 24.59 11.86 -8.60
CA LEU A 205 23.38 12.14 -7.82
C LEU A 205 23.31 13.61 -7.42
N GLU A 206 24.45 14.21 -7.07
CA GLU A 206 24.53 15.64 -6.80
C GLU A 206 24.20 16.46 -8.05
N LYS A 207 24.79 16.09 -9.21
CA LYS A 207 24.47 16.76 -10.50
C LYS A 207 23.01 16.67 -10.84
N LEU A 208 22.32 15.56 -10.54
CA LEU A 208 20.87 15.43 -10.73
C LEU A 208 20.11 16.42 -9.85
N LEU A 209 20.46 16.56 -8.57
CA LEU A 209 19.84 17.49 -7.65
C LEU A 209 20.09 18.95 -8.04
N LEU A 210 21.25 19.27 -8.58
CA LEU A 210 21.57 20.60 -9.10
C LEU A 210 20.77 20.92 -10.39
N ARG A 211 20.59 19.90 -11.26
CA ARG A 211 19.79 20.03 -12.49
C ARG A 211 18.31 20.18 -12.21
N PHE A 212 17.77 19.36 -11.32
CA PHE A 212 16.36 19.37 -10.92
C PHE A 212 16.19 20.08 -9.57
N LYS A 213 16.19 21.42 -9.58
CA LYS A 213 16.24 22.24 -8.37
C LYS A 213 15.08 21.99 -7.40
N ASP A 214 13.91 21.61 -7.91
CA ASP A 214 12.71 21.35 -7.11
C ASP A 214 12.52 19.87 -6.80
N ALA A 215 13.42 18.99 -7.26
CA ALA A 215 13.33 17.57 -7.01
C ALA A 215 13.57 17.24 -5.55
N ILE A 216 12.84 16.22 -5.07
CA ILE A 216 13.25 15.48 -3.89
C ILE A 216 13.84 14.13 -4.31
N MET A 217 14.75 13.62 -3.49
CA MET A 217 15.38 12.32 -3.68
C MET A 217 15.10 11.45 -2.46
N VAL A 218 14.60 10.26 -2.69
CA VAL A 218 14.55 9.19 -1.69
C VAL A 218 15.58 8.15 -2.07
N ILE A 219 16.51 7.90 -1.19
CA ILE A 219 17.71 7.10 -1.43
C ILE A 219 17.84 6.02 -0.36
N ASP A 220 18.27 4.83 -0.77
CA ASP A 220 18.63 3.77 0.18
C ASP A 220 19.62 4.29 1.22
N ALA A 221 19.31 4.09 2.49
CA ALA A 221 20.21 4.40 3.60
C ALA A 221 21.38 3.40 3.74
N GLY A 222 21.34 2.32 2.94
CA GLY A 222 22.21 1.14 3.00
C GLY A 222 23.66 1.39 2.69
N PRO A 223 24.34 0.60 1.86
CA PRO A 223 25.72 0.17 2.12
C PRO A 223 26.76 1.29 2.25
N ASP A 224 26.49 2.51 1.76
CA ASP A 224 27.42 3.67 1.88
C ASP A 224 26.76 4.82 2.68
N ILE A 225 26.42 4.53 3.90
CA ILE A 225 25.68 5.47 4.77
C ILE A 225 26.37 6.81 4.98
N PHE A 226 27.72 6.86 4.93
CA PHE A 226 28.44 8.12 5.13
C PHE A 226 28.23 9.07 3.96
N ARG A 227 28.43 8.60 2.72
CA ARG A 227 28.22 9.43 1.52
C ARG A 227 26.78 9.85 1.35
N VAL A 228 25.84 8.98 1.72
CA VAL A 228 24.41 9.30 1.66
C VAL A 228 24.04 10.38 2.69
N ARG A 229 24.62 10.33 3.88
CA ARG A 229 24.44 11.37 4.92
C ARG A 229 25.01 12.71 4.46
N ASP A 230 26.22 12.72 3.91
CA ASP A 230 26.84 13.93 3.37
C ASP A 230 25.95 14.57 2.28
N LEU A 231 25.40 13.74 1.38
CA LEU A 231 24.49 14.22 0.34
C LEU A 231 23.20 14.81 0.97
N ARG A 232 22.65 14.16 1.99
CA ARG A 232 21.47 14.68 2.73
C ARG A 232 21.77 16.02 3.38
N GLU A 233 22.90 16.15 4.06
CA GLU A 233 23.29 17.39 4.73
C GLU A 233 23.47 18.53 3.74
N LYS A 234 24.09 18.23 2.58
CA LYS A 234 24.29 19.20 1.49
C LYS A 234 22.95 19.66 0.87
N PHE A 235 21.97 18.76 0.78
CA PHE A 235 20.66 19.01 0.20
C PHE A 235 19.52 18.79 1.22
N MET A 236 19.68 19.35 2.41
CA MET A 236 18.73 19.19 3.51
C MET A 236 17.29 19.60 3.08
N GLY A 237 16.32 18.75 3.41
CA GLY A 237 14.93 18.94 2.99
C GLY A 237 14.60 18.47 1.58
N ARG A 238 15.60 18.03 0.82
CA ARG A 238 15.45 17.50 -0.54
C ARG A 238 15.93 16.06 -0.68
N VAL A 239 16.84 15.59 0.18
CA VAL A 239 17.33 14.21 0.23
C VAL A 239 16.84 13.53 1.49
N PHE A 240 16.23 12.37 1.32
CA PHE A 240 15.66 11.55 2.39
C PHE A 240 16.24 10.14 2.34
N LEU A 241 16.82 9.71 3.45
CA LEU A 241 17.38 8.38 3.62
C LEU A 241 16.28 7.39 3.98
N CYS A 242 16.06 6.41 3.15
CA CYS A 242 15.05 5.39 3.37
C CYS A 242 15.63 4.16 4.06
N HIS A 243 15.01 3.77 5.15
CA HIS A 243 15.26 2.52 5.85
C HIS A 243 14.05 1.61 5.67
N PHE A 244 14.26 0.42 5.15
CA PHE A 244 13.22 -0.59 5.10
C PHE A 244 13.12 -1.30 6.45
N ALA A 245 12.00 -1.14 7.12
CA ALA A 245 11.70 -1.82 8.38
C ALA A 245 10.18 -1.96 8.55
N LYS A 246 9.77 -3.03 9.21
CA LYS A 246 8.38 -3.20 9.63
C LYS A 246 8.15 -2.34 10.88
N ASP A 247 7.35 -1.28 10.77
CA ASP A 247 6.87 -0.56 11.95
C ASP A 247 5.76 -1.36 12.63
N ARG A 248 6.15 -2.16 13.61
CA ARG A 248 5.22 -3.01 14.38
C ARG A 248 4.34 -2.21 15.36
N LYS A 249 4.72 -0.96 15.67
CA LYS A 249 4.01 -0.16 16.67
C LYS A 249 2.85 0.63 16.09
N THR A 250 3.08 1.29 14.95
CA THR A 250 2.08 2.20 14.36
C THR A 250 1.39 1.59 13.14
N MET A 251 1.90 0.48 12.60
CA MET A 251 1.48 -0.16 11.34
C MET A 251 1.44 0.83 10.15
N GLN A 252 2.13 1.96 10.26
CA GLN A 252 2.23 2.92 9.17
C GLN A 252 3.04 2.34 8.02
N LEU A 253 2.56 2.58 6.82
CA LEU A 253 3.24 2.14 5.59
C LEU A 253 4.53 2.93 5.34
N ILE A 254 4.46 4.24 5.55
CA ILE A 254 5.56 5.20 5.42
C ILE A 254 5.55 6.10 6.65
N ARG A 255 6.69 6.28 7.29
CA ARG A 255 6.88 7.21 8.40
C ARG A 255 8.04 8.16 8.11
N TRP A 256 7.73 9.42 7.94
CA TRP A 256 8.71 10.48 7.76
C TRP A 256 9.26 10.92 9.11
N GLY A 257 10.58 11.00 9.21
CA GLY A 257 11.26 11.47 10.42
C GLY A 257 10.99 12.94 10.69
N LYS A 258 10.83 13.28 11.97
CA LYS A 258 10.62 14.64 12.49
C LYS A 258 11.74 15.00 13.45
N ASP A 259 11.95 16.29 13.67
CA ASP A 259 12.96 16.80 14.60
C ASP A 259 14.36 16.20 14.36
N GLN A 260 14.87 15.41 15.30
CA GLN A 260 16.19 14.77 15.21
C GLN A 260 16.29 13.67 14.13
N GLU A 261 15.17 13.09 13.73
CA GLU A 261 15.09 12.11 12.65
C GLU A 261 14.82 12.76 11.28
N PHE A 262 14.78 14.09 11.20
CA PHE A 262 14.51 14.80 9.95
C PHE A 262 15.49 14.38 8.86
N GLY A 263 14.95 14.14 7.65
CA GLY A 263 15.73 13.62 6.52
C GLY A 263 15.82 12.09 6.46
N ASN A 264 15.20 11.37 7.40
CA ASN A 264 15.02 9.92 7.31
C ASN A 264 13.56 9.57 7.00
N VAL A 265 13.37 8.44 6.35
CA VAL A 265 12.05 7.83 6.12
C VAL A 265 12.12 6.34 6.41
N LEU A 266 11.15 5.83 7.14
CA LEU A 266 10.96 4.42 7.39
C LEU A 266 9.80 3.92 6.55
N ALA A 267 9.97 2.83 5.82
CA ALA A 267 8.92 2.26 5.00
C ALA A 267 8.91 0.72 5.05
N ASP A 268 7.72 0.13 4.89
CA ASP A 268 7.59 -1.33 4.74
C ASP A 268 7.91 -1.72 3.30
N ARG A 269 9.07 -2.41 3.11
CA ARG A 269 9.56 -2.80 1.79
C ARG A 269 8.54 -3.59 0.98
N ASN A 270 8.02 -4.65 1.55
CA ASN A 270 7.18 -5.59 0.83
C ASN A 270 5.83 -4.98 0.45
N ARG A 271 5.24 -4.20 1.35
CA ARG A 271 3.99 -3.48 1.07
C ARG A 271 4.19 -2.37 0.04
N MET A 272 5.33 -1.66 0.07
CA MET A 272 5.62 -0.63 -0.92
C MET A 272 5.87 -1.21 -2.32
N ILE A 273 6.60 -2.33 -2.43
CA ILE A 273 6.76 -3.04 -3.71
C ILE A 273 5.39 -3.49 -4.23
N GLN A 274 4.53 -4.05 -3.37
CA GLN A 274 3.18 -4.46 -3.76
C GLN A 274 2.37 -3.29 -4.32
N ILE A 275 2.43 -2.13 -3.68
CA ILE A 275 1.74 -0.92 -4.18
C ILE A 275 2.23 -0.54 -5.57
N VAL A 276 3.53 -0.58 -5.83
CA VAL A 276 4.08 -0.27 -7.16
C VAL A 276 3.58 -1.28 -8.19
N VAL A 277 3.57 -2.57 -7.85
CA VAL A 277 3.04 -3.63 -8.72
C VAL A 277 1.55 -3.41 -9.03
N ASP A 278 0.75 -3.10 -8.02
CA ASP A 278 -0.69 -2.82 -8.17
C ASP A 278 -0.90 -1.55 -9.04
N GLU A 279 -0.10 -0.52 -8.85
CA GLU A 279 -0.18 0.71 -9.63
C GLU A 279 0.21 0.52 -11.10
N PHE A 280 1.16 -0.37 -11.40
CA PHE A 280 1.45 -0.78 -12.79
C PHE A 280 0.31 -1.60 -13.39
N ASN A 281 -0.25 -2.55 -12.63
CA ASN A 281 -1.39 -3.36 -13.07
C ASN A 281 -2.62 -2.50 -13.40
N ASP A 282 -2.86 -1.48 -12.60
CA ASP A 282 -3.97 -0.54 -12.76
C ASP A 282 -3.67 0.59 -13.76
N SER A 283 -2.51 0.57 -14.42
CA SER A 283 -2.04 1.63 -15.33
C SER A 283 -2.04 3.03 -14.70
N ARG A 284 -1.73 3.11 -13.40
CA ARG A 284 -1.58 4.37 -12.66
C ARG A 284 -0.16 4.93 -12.72
N ILE A 285 0.83 4.11 -13.06
CA ILE A 285 2.21 4.56 -13.35
C ILE A 285 2.39 4.49 -14.86
N THR A 286 2.61 5.62 -15.49
CA THR A 286 2.93 5.69 -16.92
C THR A 286 4.44 5.72 -17.14
N LEU A 287 4.88 5.23 -18.30
CA LEU A 287 6.28 5.20 -18.70
C LEU A 287 6.44 6.00 -19.99
N GLN A 288 7.25 7.05 -19.92
CA GLN A 288 7.53 7.86 -21.10
C GLN A 288 8.50 7.14 -22.02
N GLY A 289 8.13 7.00 -23.29
CA GLY A 289 8.96 6.37 -24.33
C GLY A 289 8.47 5.00 -24.76
N THR A 290 9.28 4.32 -25.52
CA THR A 290 8.96 3.06 -26.18
C THR A 290 9.27 1.85 -25.28
N ARG A 291 8.76 0.68 -25.64
CA ARG A 291 9.07 -0.59 -24.93
C ARG A 291 10.55 -0.90 -24.95
N ASP A 292 11.23 -0.63 -26.05
CA ASP A 292 12.66 -0.91 -26.19
C ASP A 292 13.51 -0.06 -25.25
N GLU A 293 13.10 1.18 -25.00
CA GLU A 293 13.77 2.07 -24.05
C GLU A 293 13.61 1.60 -22.60
N TRP A 294 12.58 0.81 -22.28
CA TRP A 294 12.33 0.27 -20.94
C TRP A 294 12.67 -1.23 -20.80
N LYS A 295 13.34 -1.81 -21.78
CA LYS A 295 13.67 -3.24 -21.79
C LYS A 295 14.55 -3.65 -20.60
N GLU A 296 15.67 -2.97 -20.38
CA GLU A 296 16.58 -3.27 -19.28
C GLU A 296 15.92 -3.04 -17.90
N TYR A 297 15.09 -2.00 -17.80
CA TYR A 297 14.27 -1.75 -16.61
C TYR A 297 13.31 -2.91 -16.32
N TYR A 298 12.64 -3.40 -17.36
CA TYR A 298 11.74 -4.53 -17.22
C TYR A 298 12.48 -5.81 -16.82
N GLU A 299 13.68 -6.04 -17.30
CA GLU A 299 14.48 -7.23 -16.95
C GLU A 299 14.64 -7.38 -15.42
N HIS A 300 14.77 -6.29 -14.67
CA HIS A 300 14.79 -6.34 -13.21
C HIS A 300 13.43 -6.69 -12.60
N TRP A 301 12.33 -6.17 -13.16
CA TRP A 301 10.99 -6.52 -12.70
C TRP A 301 10.62 -7.96 -12.98
N SER A 302 11.10 -8.53 -14.09
CA SER A 302 10.84 -9.92 -14.46
C SER A 302 11.47 -10.93 -13.50
N THR A 303 12.44 -10.52 -12.72
CA THR A 303 13.06 -11.37 -11.69
C THR A 303 12.29 -11.40 -10.38
N MET A 304 11.36 -10.47 -10.21
CA MET A 304 10.60 -10.33 -8.97
C MET A 304 9.48 -11.35 -8.86
N TYR A 305 9.36 -11.93 -7.69
CA TYR A 305 8.25 -12.83 -7.36
C TYR A 305 7.84 -12.63 -5.89
N ARG A 306 6.59 -12.92 -5.61
CA ARG A 306 6.04 -12.84 -4.25
C ARG A 306 5.85 -14.25 -3.68
N THR A 307 6.39 -14.48 -2.51
CA THR A 307 6.13 -15.68 -1.72
C THR A 307 5.21 -15.35 -0.55
N THR A 308 4.49 -16.36 -0.10
CA THR A 308 3.73 -16.31 1.15
C THR A 308 4.36 -17.31 2.11
N GLU A 309 4.89 -16.84 3.21
CA GLU A 309 5.39 -17.67 4.29
C GLU A 309 4.48 -17.52 5.50
N ILE A 310 4.40 -18.55 6.30
CA ILE A 310 3.71 -18.51 7.58
C ILE A 310 4.75 -18.15 8.64
N ASP A 311 4.52 -17.07 9.37
CA ASP A 311 5.40 -16.66 10.47
C ASP A 311 5.31 -17.62 11.67
N LYS A 312 6.15 -17.39 12.69
CA LYS A 312 6.17 -18.22 13.91
C LYS A 312 4.87 -18.22 14.70
N LEU A 313 3.97 -17.28 14.41
CA LEU A 313 2.66 -17.12 15.05
C LEU A 313 1.52 -17.70 14.19
N GLY A 314 1.86 -18.33 13.05
CA GLY A 314 0.87 -18.91 12.13
C GLY A 314 0.23 -17.88 11.18
N SER A 315 0.72 -16.64 11.17
CA SER A 315 0.19 -15.58 10.29
C SER A 315 0.91 -15.58 8.95
N PRO A 316 0.19 -15.41 7.81
CA PRO A 316 0.82 -15.31 6.51
C PRO A 316 1.59 -13.99 6.39
N VAL A 317 2.83 -14.10 5.97
CA VAL A 317 3.71 -12.97 5.69
C VAL A 317 4.10 -13.01 4.22
N TYR A 318 3.81 -11.93 3.53
CA TYR A 318 4.20 -11.79 2.13
C TYR A 318 5.62 -11.23 2.04
N GLU A 319 6.41 -11.80 1.15
CA GLU A 319 7.74 -11.32 0.86
C GLU A 319 7.98 -11.25 -0.65
N TRP A 320 8.46 -10.10 -1.11
CA TRP A 320 8.94 -9.90 -2.46
C TRP A 320 10.43 -10.22 -2.53
N LEU A 321 10.78 -11.18 -3.38
CA LEU A 321 12.12 -11.67 -3.60
C LEU A 321 12.50 -11.51 -5.07
N SER A 322 13.79 -11.58 -5.37
CA SER A 322 14.32 -11.64 -6.74
C SER A 322 14.98 -12.99 -6.99
N THR A 323 14.73 -13.58 -8.14
CA THR A 323 15.35 -14.86 -8.55
C THR A 323 16.84 -14.74 -8.80
N THR A 324 17.32 -13.56 -9.19
CA THR A 324 18.72 -13.30 -9.58
C THR A 324 19.43 -12.32 -8.65
N GLY A 325 18.69 -11.64 -7.75
CA GLY A 325 19.17 -10.49 -6.97
C GLY A 325 19.31 -9.20 -7.79
N SER A 326 18.86 -9.19 -9.04
CA SER A 326 18.87 -8.01 -9.91
C SER A 326 17.52 -7.28 -9.82
N ASP A 327 17.22 -6.69 -8.66
CA ASP A 327 15.96 -5.98 -8.37
C ASP A 327 16.13 -4.45 -8.23
N HIS A 328 17.28 -3.94 -8.64
CA HIS A 328 17.69 -2.58 -8.35
C HIS A 328 16.72 -1.49 -8.87
N TRP A 329 16.20 -1.61 -10.11
CA TRP A 329 15.20 -0.63 -10.58
C TRP A 329 13.84 -0.81 -9.95
N CYS A 330 13.51 -2.01 -9.47
CA CYS A 330 12.30 -2.23 -8.67
C CYS A 330 12.40 -1.46 -7.36
N LEU A 331 13.56 -1.53 -6.69
CA LEU A 331 13.82 -0.80 -5.46
C LEU A 331 13.91 0.71 -5.72
N ALA A 332 14.62 1.15 -6.76
CA ALA A 332 14.65 2.56 -7.15
C ALA A 332 13.25 3.12 -7.41
N THR A 333 12.37 2.35 -8.08
CA THR A 333 10.97 2.73 -8.31
C THR A 333 10.18 2.77 -6.99
N THR A 334 10.46 1.86 -6.09
CA THR A 334 9.84 1.84 -4.76
C THR A 334 10.24 3.09 -3.96
N TYR A 335 11.50 3.50 -4.01
CA TYR A 335 11.97 4.76 -3.39
C TYR A 335 11.33 5.99 -4.04
N TRP A 336 11.19 5.99 -5.37
CA TRP A 336 10.44 7.04 -6.06
C TRP A 336 8.99 7.11 -5.57
N ARG A 337 8.32 5.97 -5.45
CA ARG A 337 6.93 5.93 -4.99
C ARG A 337 6.77 6.41 -3.54
N ILE A 338 7.73 6.09 -2.67
CA ILE A 338 7.78 6.63 -1.31
C ILE A 338 7.90 8.15 -1.34
N GLY A 339 8.75 8.70 -2.21
CA GLY A 339 8.91 10.13 -2.38
C GLY A 339 7.65 10.86 -2.85
N MET A 340 6.79 10.18 -3.62
CA MET A 340 5.50 10.73 -4.05
C MET A 340 4.55 11.00 -2.88
N ASP A 341 4.62 10.20 -1.81
CA ASP A 341 3.84 10.40 -0.59
C ASP A 341 4.18 11.75 0.09
N LYS A 342 5.45 12.14 0.07
CA LYS A 342 5.91 13.41 0.64
C LYS A 342 5.26 14.63 0.00
N PHE A 343 4.95 14.57 -1.28
CA PHE A 343 4.25 15.68 -1.95
C PHE A 343 2.80 15.82 -1.51
N SER A 344 2.14 14.74 -1.17
CA SER A 344 0.78 14.78 -0.61
C SER A 344 0.77 15.49 0.74
N GLU A 345 1.70 15.17 1.64
CA GLU A 345 1.86 15.88 2.92
C GLU A 345 2.19 17.37 2.74
N MET A 346 3.10 17.68 1.81
CA MET A 346 3.47 19.07 1.54
C MET A 346 2.29 19.86 0.94
N GLY A 347 1.49 19.24 0.09
CA GLY A 347 0.28 19.85 -0.50
C GLY A 347 -0.75 20.25 0.55
N GLU A 348 -0.98 19.41 1.55
CA GLU A 348 -1.87 19.70 2.68
C GLU A 348 -1.35 20.85 3.55
N VAL A 349 -0.04 20.88 3.81
CA VAL A 349 0.60 21.99 4.56
C VAL A 349 0.41 23.30 3.82
N PHE A 350 0.65 23.36 2.50
CA PHE A 350 0.45 24.58 1.69
C PHE A 350 -1.00 25.03 1.64
N GLN A 351 -1.98 24.11 1.58
CA GLN A 351 -3.40 24.48 1.64
C GLN A 351 -3.79 25.03 3.01
N ASN A 352 -3.26 24.46 4.10
CA ASN A 352 -3.50 24.92 5.46
C ASN A 352 -2.83 26.28 5.75
N VAL A 353 -1.68 26.55 5.15
CA VAL A 353 -1.03 27.86 5.18
C VAL A 353 -1.86 28.92 4.47
N LYS A 354 -2.38 28.62 3.27
CA LYS A 354 -3.31 29.53 2.54
C LYS A 354 -4.60 29.80 3.32
N LYS A 355 -5.03 28.87 4.19
CA LYS A 355 -6.19 29.04 5.06
C LYS A 355 -5.87 29.72 6.39
N GLY A 356 -4.63 30.18 6.61
CA GLY A 356 -4.22 30.89 7.81
C GLY A 356 -4.07 30.04 9.08
N HIS A 357 -4.04 28.70 8.95
CA HIS A 357 -4.03 27.78 10.09
C HIS A 357 -2.64 27.32 10.53
N VAL A 358 -1.60 27.59 9.74
CA VAL A 358 -0.22 27.19 10.05
C VAL A 358 0.74 28.36 9.81
N LYS A 359 1.57 28.67 10.80
CA LYS A 359 2.70 29.61 10.63
C LYS A 359 3.84 28.86 9.93
N ILE A 360 4.27 29.39 8.79
CA ILE A 360 5.37 28.80 7.99
C ILE A 360 6.67 28.88 8.80
N ALA A 361 7.39 27.77 8.93
CA ALA A 361 8.78 27.81 9.35
C ALA A 361 9.63 28.50 8.27
N PRO A 362 10.69 29.24 8.63
CA PRO A 362 11.47 30.01 7.68
C PRO A 362 12.13 29.08 6.65
N THR A 363 11.94 29.40 5.38
CA THR A 363 12.64 28.77 4.27
C THR A 363 14.08 29.29 4.22
N VAL A 364 15.02 28.37 4.07
CA VAL A 364 16.41 28.71 3.72
C VAL A 364 16.42 29.06 2.24
N ASP A 365 16.95 30.21 1.87
CA ASP A 365 17.13 30.54 0.48
C ASP A 365 18.16 29.61 -0.19
N LEU A 366 18.12 29.55 -1.51
CA LEU A 366 18.97 28.67 -2.32
C LEU A 366 20.49 29.01 -2.23
N THR A 367 20.85 30.05 -1.49
CA THR A 367 22.24 30.46 -1.25
C THR A 367 22.73 30.01 0.15
N GLY A 368 21.89 29.32 0.93
CA GLY A 368 22.21 28.86 2.28
C GLY A 368 22.10 29.94 3.35
N LYS A 369 21.58 31.14 3.03
CA LYS A 369 21.33 32.19 4.00
C LYS A 369 19.92 32.09 4.56
N MET A 370 19.81 32.07 5.87
CA MET A 370 18.53 32.11 6.57
C MET A 370 17.97 33.52 6.64
N GLU A 371 16.75 33.72 6.18
CA GLU A 371 16.09 35.02 6.13
C GLU A 371 15.76 35.63 7.50
N ASN A 372 15.84 34.86 8.61
CA ASN A 372 15.55 35.43 9.94
C ASN A 372 16.27 34.72 11.11
N PRO A 373 17.43 35.24 11.54
CA PRO A 373 18.22 34.67 12.65
C PRO A 373 17.51 34.65 14.02
N ALA A 374 16.49 35.47 14.22
CA ALA A 374 15.77 35.54 15.49
C ALA A 374 14.82 34.35 15.72
N LEU A 375 14.30 33.76 14.65
CA LEU A 375 13.41 32.60 14.72
C LEU A 375 14.16 31.31 15.07
N ILE A 376 15.43 31.22 14.65
CA ILE A 376 16.31 30.07 14.94
C ILE A 376 16.59 29.93 16.43
N LYS A 377 16.77 31.04 17.11
CA LYS A 377 16.97 31.03 18.59
C LYS A 377 15.74 30.52 19.36
N GLN A 378 14.55 30.64 18.80
CA GLN A 378 13.32 30.07 19.39
C GLN A 378 13.17 28.58 19.12
N ILE A 379 13.64 28.10 17.97
CA ILE A 379 13.53 26.69 17.58
C ILE A 379 14.60 25.84 18.28
N LEU A 380 15.77 26.41 18.53
CA LEU A 380 16.91 25.73 19.16
C LEU A 380 16.90 25.81 20.70
N LYS A 381 15.93 26.44 21.34
CA LYS A 381 15.80 26.36 22.80
C LYS A 381 15.34 24.95 23.18
N PRO A 382 16.09 24.21 23.99
CA PRO A 382 15.63 22.92 24.50
C PRO A 382 14.35 23.15 25.31
N LYS A 383 13.29 22.49 24.92
CA LYS A 383 12.06 22.42 25.73
C LYS A 383 12.38 21.59 26.95
N ASN A 384 12.24 22.27 28.05
CA ASN A 384 12.30 21.85 29.44
C ASN A 384 12.29 20.38 29.79
N ASP A 385 13.25 20.12 30.64
CA ASP A 385 13.46 19.09 31.64
C ASP A 385 12.19 18.38 32.15
N TRP A 386 12.02 17.11 31.74
CA TRP A 386 10.93 16.23 32.21
C TRP A 386 11.26 15.53 33.51
N ARG A 387 12.19 16.03 34.32
CA ARG A 387 12.58 15.44 35.59
C ARG A 387 11.88 16.05 36.79
N LYS A 388 10.82 16.81 36.55
CA LYS A 388 9.99 17.34 37.65
C LYS A 388 8.51 17.20 37.27
N CYS A 389 7.98 16.00 37.46
CA CYS A 389 6.64 15.66 37.96
C CYS A 389 6.60 14.17 38.23
#